data_79556368eaa223909cf4c2b78603439c
#
_entry.id   79556368eaa223909cf4c2b78603439c
#
_cell.length_a   1.000
_cell.length_b   1.000
_cell.length_c   1.000
_cell.angle_alpha   90.00
_cell.angle_beta   90.00
_cell.angle_gamma   90.00
#
_symmetry.space_group_name_H-M   'P 1'
#
loop_
_entity.id
_entity.type
_entity.pdbx_description
1 polymer ?
#
loop_
_entity_poly.entity_id
_entity_poly.type
_entity_poly.pdbx_seq_one_letter_code
_entity_poly.pdbx_strand_id
1 'polypeptide(L)' 'MKFAFWNVHQNPVINHYIVDLIYENELDIIVLAEYKDNEQKLIDELTQRVYTWRNI' A
#
# COMPACT_ATOMS: atom_id res chain seq x y z
N MET A 1 8.42 1.16 15.11
CA MET A 1 7.57 0.62 14.00
C MET A 1 6.63 1.70 13.50
N LYS A 2 6.62 1.92 12.20
CA LYS A 2 5.73 2.91 11.58
C LYS A 2 4.62 2.21 10.83
N PHE A 3 3.39 2.65 11.05
CA PHE A 3 2.25 2.11 10.35
C PHE A 3 1.29 3.22 9.93
N ALA A 4 0.44 2.92 8.95
CA ALA A 4 -0.58 3.83 8.47
C ALA A 4 -1.85 3.08 8.11
N PHE A 5 -2.96 3.75 8.25
CA PHE A 5 -4.25 3.31 7.75
C PHE A 5 -4.73 4.30 6.69
N TRP A 6 -5.20 3.79 5.56
CA TRP A 6 -5.68 4.66 4.48
C TRP A 6 -6.89 4.04 3.80
N ASN A 7 -8.00 4.76 3.79
CA ASN A 7 -9.15 4.40 2.95
C ASN A 7 -8.93 5.04 1.58
N VAL A 8 -8.68 4.20 0.58
CA VAL A 8 -8.32 4.66 -0.77
C VAL A 8 -9.54 4.87 -1.68
N HIS A 9 -10.75 4.70 -1.13
CA HIS A 9 -12.01 5.04 -1.78
C HIS A 9 -12.18 4.40 -3.17
N GLN A 10 -11.75 3.14 -3.32
CA GLN A 10 -11.89 2.37 -4.56
C GLN A 10 -11.19 3.00 -5.77
N ASN A 11 -10.20 3.86 -5.56
CA ASN A 11 -9.44 4.46 -6.65
C ASN A 11 -8.71 3.36 -7.43
N PRO A 12 -8.98 3.19 -8.74
CA PRO A 12 -8.41 2.08 -9.50
C PRO A 12 -6.95 2.26 -9.92
N VAL A 13 -6.37 3.43 -9.64
CA VAL A 13 -4.98 3.74 -10.01
C VAL A 13 -4.18 4.24 -8.81
N ILE A 14 -4.43 3.64 -7.64
CA ILE A 14 -3.86 4.11 -6.39
C ILE A 14 -2.48 3.54 -6.07
N ASN A 15 -2.07 2.45 -6.75
CA ASN A 15 -0.86 1.71 -6.37
C ASN A 15 0.39 2.58 -6.23
N HIS A 16 0.66 3.45 -7.21
CA HIS A 16 1.88 4.24 -7.15
C HIS A 16 1.88 5.25 -6.00
N TYR A 17 0.72 5.74 -5.62
CA TYR A 17 0.61 6.60 -4.43
C TYR A 17 0.88 5.83 -3.15
N ILE A 18 0.42 4.57 -3.09
CA ILE A 18 0.68 3.70 -1.94
C ILE A 18 2.19 3.44 -1.81
N VAL A 19 2.83 3.09 -2.91
CA VAL A 19 4.27 2.85 -2.94
C VAL A 19 5.04 4.09 -2.49
N ASP A 20 4.69 5.25 -3.03
CA ASP A 20 5.32 6.52 -2.65
C ASP A 20 5.16 6.79 -1.16
N LEU A 21 3.97 6.59 -0.62
CA LEU A 21 3.70 6.79 0.80
C LEU A 21 4.58 5.89 1.66
N ILE A 22 4.68 4.61 1.29
CA ILE A 22 5.49 3.64 2.02
C ILE A 22 6.96 4.04 2.03
N TYR A 23 7.51 4.40 0.87
CA TYR A 23 8.92 4.75 0.77
C TYR A 23 9.23 6.09 1.42
N GLU A 24 8.41 7.10 1.22
CA GLU A 24 8.64 8.43 1.78
C GLU A 24 8.57 8.45 3.30
N ASN A 25 7.74 7.60 3.88
CA ASN A 25 7.52 7.56 5.33
C ASN A 25 8.18 6.36 6.00
N GLU A 26 8.85 5.51 5.24
CA GLU A 26 9.51 4.31 5.75
C GLU A 26 8.54 3.45 6.57
N LEU A 27 7.35 3.20 6.02
CA LEU A 27 6.33 2.42 6.70
C LEU A 27 6.71 0.94 6.78
N ASP A 28 6.40 0.32 7.91
CA ASP A 28 6.55 -1.13 8.09
C ASP A 28 5.24 -1.86 7.80
N ILE A 29 4.12 -1.21 8.08
CA ILE A 29 2.79 -1.80 7.92
C ILE A 29 1.88 -0.74 7.29
N ILE A 30 1.09 -1.15 6.32
CA ILE A 30 0.00 -0.32 5.80
C ILE A 30 -1.28 -1.13 5.76
N VAL A 31 -2.37 -0.53 6.22
CA VAL A 31 -3.72 -1.12 6.17
C VAL A 31 -4.54 -0.29 5.19
N LEU A 32 -5.08 -0.96 4.19
CA LEU A 32 -5.86 -0.30 3.14
C LEU A 32 -7.32 -0.72 3.25
N ALA A 33 -8.21 0.26 3.20
CA ALA A 33 -9.65 0.03 3.13
C ALA A 33 -10.15 0.41 1.74
N GLU A 34 -11.10 -0.35 1.22
CA GLU A 34 -11.72 -0.14 -0.09
C GLU A 34 -10.72 -0.15 -1.24
N TYR A 35 -9.72 -1.03 -1.17
CA TYR A 35 -8.70 -1.15 -2.20
C TYR A 35 -9.25 -1.92 -3.41
N LYS A 36 -9.11 -1.34 -4.61
CA LYS A 36 -9.64 -1.90 -5.87
C LYS A 36 -8.64 -1.89 -7.03
N ASP A 37 -7.40 -1.48 -6.80
CA ASP A 37 -6.38 -1.53 -7.84
C ASP A 37 -5.83 -2.96 -7.98
N ASN A 38 -4.83 -3.16 -8.82
CA ASN A 38 -4.24 -4.47 -9.06
C ASN A 38 -3.29 -4.85 -7.93
N GLU A 39 -3.73 -5.82 -7.11
CA GLU A 39 -2.98 -6.28 -5.95
C GLU A 39 -1.63 -6.88 -6.33
N GLN A 40 -1.59 -7.67 -7.41
CA GLN A 40 -0.34 -8.31 -7.83
C GLN A 40 0.70 -7.27 -8.24
N LYS A 41 0.29 -6.22 -8.92
CA LYS A 41 1.20 -5.12 -9.27
C LYS A 41 1.72 -4.40 -8.04
N LEU A 42 0.87 -4.20 -7.05
CA LEU A 42 1.30 -3.58 -5.79
C LEU A 42 2.35 -4.44 -5.11
N ILE A 43 2.11 -5.75 -5.00
CA ILE A 43 3.03 -6.68 -4.38
C ILE A 43 4.37 -6.67 -5.14
N ASP A 44 4.32 -6.70 -6.47
CA ASP A 44 5.53 -6.71 -7.30
C ASP A 44 6.38 -5.45 -7.07
N GLU A 45 5.75 -4.29 -6.93
CA GLU A 45 6.47 -3.05 -6.68
C GLU A 45 7.08 -3.00 -5.28
N LEU A 46 6.56 -3.77 -4.35
CA LEU A 46 7.04 -3.81 -2.96
C LEU A 46 8.05 -4.93 -2.71
N THR A 47 8.40 -5.74 -3.71
CA THR A 47 9.23 -6.92 -3.52
C THR A 47 10.66 -6.63 -3.07
N GLN A 48 11.17 -5.43 -3.26
CA GLN A 48 12.54 -5.09 -2.85
C GLN A 48 12.67 -4.86 -1.34
N ARG A 49 11.55 -4.80 -0.62
CA ARG A 49 11.50 -4.64 0.83
C ARG A 49 10.38 -5.50 1.37
N VAL A 50 10.50 -5.93 2.60
CA VAL A 50 9.46 -6.73 3.25
C VAL A 50 8.47 -5.79 3.91
N TYR A 51 7.24 -5.80 3.42
CA TYR A 51 6.15 -5.02 3.99
C TYR A 51 4.99 -5.93 4.32
N THR A 52 4.27 -5.58 5.38
CA THR A 52 3.00 -6.20 5.71
C THR A 52 1.90 -5.20 5.40
N TRP A 53 0.88 -5.63 4.69
CA TRP A 53 -0.29 -4.80 4.43
C TRP A 53 -1.55 -5.63 4.43
N ARG A 54 -2.68 -4.99 4.65
CA ARG A 54 -3.98 -5.66 4.63
C ARG A 54 -4.98 -4.82 3.85
N ASN A 55 -5.88 -5.54 3.16
CA ASN A 55 -7.02 -4.95 2.47
C ASN A 55 -8.27 -5.29 3.29
N ILE A 56 -9.01 -4.30 3.69
CA ILE A 56 -10.24 -4.46 4.44
C ILE A 56 -11.43 -3.78 3.75
#